data_98333131226e6615a0b7308ad1d30e46
#
_entry.id   98333131226e6615a0b7308ad1d30e46
#
_cell.length_a   1.000
_cell.length_b   1.000
_cell.length_c   1.000
_cell.angle_alpha   90.00
_cell.angle_beta   90.00
_cell.angle_gamma   90.00
#
_symmetry.space_group_name_H-M   'P 1'
#
loop_
_entity.id
_entity.type
_entity.pdbx_description
1 polymer ?
#
loop_
_entity_poly.entity_id
_entity_poly.type
_entity_poly.pdbx_seq_one_letter_code
_entity_poly.pdbx_strand_id
1 'polypeptide(L)' 'MTNGNNKPYFLLVFEKGNTIPTIIPAETISEIYPDADEKTMDIVTVTGDVLKFDNVESFKIVPAEEINFNM' A
#
# COMPACT_ATOMS: atom_id res chain seq x y z
N MET A 1 -25.06 6.99 -8.30
CA MET A 1 -24.85 7.10 -7.72
C MET A 1 -23.92 6.94 -7.06
N THR A 2 -23.36 7.20 -6.90
CA THR A 2 -22.47 6.90 -6.35
C THR A 2 -22.60 6.87 -5.26
N ASN A 3 -22.34 6.44 -4.74
CA ASN A 3 -22.57 6.34 -3.63
C ASN A 3 -21.60 6.86 -2.86
N GLY A 4 -21.74 7.38 -1.99
CA GLY A 4 -20.89 7.90 -1.12
C GLY A 4 -20.06 6.95 -0.44
N ASN A 5 -20.12 5.79 -0.88
CA ASN A 5 -19.31 4.85 -0.29
C ASN A 5 -18.02 4.67 -0.90
N ASN A 6 -17.66 5.49 -1.80
CA ASN A 6 -16.39 5.37 -2.40
C ASN A 6 -15.34 5.90 -1.54
N LYS A 7 -15.11 5.29 -0.42
CA LYS A 7 -14.09 5.73 0.47
C LYS A 7 -12.75 5.35 -0.07
N PRO A 8 -11.77 6.20 0.02
CA PRO A 8 -10.44 5.84 -0.44
C PRO A 8 -9.81 4.80 0.47
N TYR A 9 -8.99 3.97 -0.12
CA TYR A 9 -8.25 2.98 0.62
C TYR A 9 -6.78 3.21 0.38
N PHE A 10 -5.96 2.77 1.31
CA PHE A 10 -4.53 2.91 1.20
C PHE A 10 -3.85 1.60 1.48
N LEU A 11 -2.76 1.35 0.78
CA LEU A 11 -1.93 0.19 1.05
C LEU A 11 -0.81 0.66 1.97
N LEU A 12 -0.62 -0.04 3.06
CA LEU A 12 0.46 0.24 3.98
C LEU A 12 1.48 -0.86 3.84
N VAL A 13 2.73 -0.50 3.55
CA VAL A 13 3.80 -1.47 3.42
C VAL A 13 4.76 -1.26 4.58
N PHE A 14 4.91 -2.30 5.40
CA PHE A 14 5.77 -2.24 6.59
C PHE A 14 7.09 -2.92 6.28
N GLU A 15 8.16 -2.15 6.31
CA GLU A 15 9.48 -2.68 6.03
C GLU A 15 10.27 -2.79 7.30
N LYS A 16 11.06 -3.83 7.40
CA LYS A 16 11.86 -4.06 8.59
C LYS A 16 12.78 -2.90 8.83
N GLY A 17 12.80 -2.43 10.05
CA GLY A 17 13.69 -1.33 10.40
C GLY A 17 13.08 0.04 10.25
N ASN A 18 11.93 0.14 9.60
CA ASN A 18 11.27 1.42 9.46
C ASN A 18 10.13 1.48 10.45
N THR A 19 10.02 2.58 11.16
CA THR A 19 8.93 2.72 12.13
C THR A 19 7.66 3.23 11.47
N ILE A 20 7.77 3.80 10.28
CA ILE A 20 6.62 4.35 9.59
C ILE A 20 6.41 3.60 8.30
N PRO A 21 5.21 3.09 8.06
CA PRO A 21 4.98 2.36 6.82
C PRO A 21 4.94 3.31 5.62
N THR A 22 5.18 2.74 4.45
CA THR A 22 4.98 3.49 3.22
C THR A 22 3.49 3.43 2.92
N ILE A 23 2.89 4.56 2.63
CA ILE A 23 1.46 4.67 2.41
C ILE A 23 1.20 5.00 0.96
N ILE A 24 0.45 4.15 0.28
CA ILE A 24 0.19 4.30 -1.13
C ILE A 24 -1.31 4.28 -1.39
N PRO A 25 -1.85 5.30 -2.04
CA PRO A 25 -3.29 5.30 -2.34
C PRO A 25 -3.63 4.11 -3.23
N ALA A 26 -4.62 3.34 -2.82
CA ALA A 26 -4.96 2.14 -3.56
C ALA A 26 -5.40 2.44 -4.99
N GLU A 27 -5.98 3.60 -5.21
CA GLU A 27 -6.44 3.93 -6.55
C GLU A 27 -5.31 4.10 -7.54
N THR A 28 -4.07 4.25 -7.08
CA THR A 28 -2.93 4.36 -7.98
C THR A 28 -2.31 3.02 -8.29
N ILE A 29 -2.81 1.94 -7.68
CA ILE A 29 -2.23 0.62 -7.82
C ILE A 29 -2.99 -0.21 -8.82
N SER A 30 -2.25 -0.79 -9.77
CA SER A 30 -2.85 -1.69 -10.72
C SER A 30 -2.70 -3.13 -10.26
N GLU A 31 -1.50 -3.51 -9.80
CA GLU A 31 -1.26 -4.88 -9.36
C GLU A 31 -0.21 -4.91 -8.27
N ILE A 32 -0.26 -5.94 -7.44
CA ILE A 32 0.68 -6.12 -6.36
C ILE A 32 1.24 -7.52 -6.45
N TYR A 33 2.56 -7.65 -6.40
CA TYR A 33 3.23 -8.94 -6.49
C TYR A 33 4.13 -9.15 -5.27
N PRO A 34 3.58 -9.66 -4.18
CA PRO A 34 4.41 -9.92 -3.01
C PRO A 34 5.16 -11.23 -3.17
N ASP A 35 6.35 -11.31 -2.56
CA ASP A 35 7.13 -12.52 -2.58
C ASP A 35 7.54 -12.80 -1.14
N ALA A 36 6.85 -13.71 -0.50
CA ALA A 36 7.08 -13.98 0.90
C ALA A 36 8.44 -14.61 1.17
N ASP A 37 8.94 -15.37 0.22
CA ASP A 37 10.24 -16.02 0.42
C ASP A 37 11.38 -15.03 0.40
N GLU A 38 11.32 -14.08 -0.50
CA GLU A 38 12.36 -13.07 -0.62
C GLU A 38 12.07 -11.86 0.23
N LYS A 39 10.86 -11.78 0.75
CA LYS A 39 10.40 -10.63 1.54
C LYS A 39 10.47 -9.36 0.74
N THR A 40 10.07 -9.45 -0.52
CA THR A 40 10.02 -8.29 -1.39
C THR A 40 8.61 -8.10 -1.89
N MET A 41 8.34 -6.97 -2.49
CA MET A 41 7.06 -6.72 -3.09
C MET A 41 7.21 -5.73 -4.22
N ASP A 42 6.61 -6.03 -5.36
CA ASP A 42 6.59 -5.11 -6.47
C ASP A 42 5.15 -4.62 -6.63
N ILE A 43 5.00 -3.34 -6.82
CA ILE A 43 3.69 -2.74 -7.01
C ILE A 43 3.70 -2.05 -8.35
N VAL A 44 2.75 -2.42 -9.21
CA VAL A 44 2.63 -1.80 -10.52
C VAL A 44 1.54 -0.75 -10.42
N THR A 45 1.86 0.46 -10.81
CA THR A 45 0.90 1.55 -10.71
C THR A 45 0.05 1.63 -11.98
N VAL A 46 -1.02 2.39 -11.92
CA VAL A 46 -1.90 2.52 -13.08
C VAL A 46 -1.22 3.27 -14.22
N THR A 47 -0.11 3.95 -13.96
CA THR A 47 0.64 4.62 -15.01
C THR A 47 1.76 3.75 -15.54
N GLY A 48 1.87 2.52 -15.04
CA GLY A 48 2.88 1.61 -15.57
C GLY A 48 4.21 1.60 -14.84
N ASP A 49 4.32 2.36 -13.77
CA ASP A 49 5.55 2.37 -13.00
C ASP A 49 5.60 1.16 -12.08
N VAL A 50 6.79 0.73 -11.73
CA VAL A 50 6.96 -0.38 -10.81
C VAL A 50 7.70 0.12 -9.58
N LEU A 51 7.07 -0.06 -8.42
CA LEU A 51 7.69 0.30 -7.16
C LEU A 51 8.18 -0.97 -6.49
N LYS A 52 9.45 -1.00 -6.12
CA LYS A 52 10.03 -2.20 -5.54
C LYS A 52 10.34 -1.98 -4.09
N PHE A 53 9.94 -2.93 -3.26
CA PHE A 53 10.16 -2.86 -1.82
C PHE A 53 10.95 -4.07 -1.36
N ASP A 54 11.92 -3.84 -0.48
CA ASP A 54 12.72 -4.91 0.07
C ASP A 54 12.46 -5.01 1.56
N ASN A 55 12.75 -6.17 2.13
CA ASN A 55 12.62 -6.36 3.58
C ASN A 55 11.21 -6.06 4.06
N VAL A 56 10.24 -6.51 3.32
CA VAL A 56 8.84 -6.27 3.67
C VAL A 56 8.44 -7.23 4.77
N GLU A 57 7.99 -6.71 5.90
CA GLU A 57 7.53 -7.55 6.97
C GLU A 57 6.06 -7.87 6.82
N SER A 58 5.28 -6.92 6.37
CA SER A 58 3.86 -7.15 6.16
C SER A 58 3.29 -6.00 5.34
N PHE A 59 2.07 -6.17 4.91
CA PHE A 59 1.37 -5.09 4.24
C PHE A 59 -0.12 -5.32 4.46
N LYS A 60 -0.89 -4.26 4.35
CA LYS A 60 -2.33 -4.39 4.47
C LYS A 60 -3.01 -3.22 3.80
N ILE A 61 -4.26 -3.38 3.46
CA ILE A 61 -5.06 -2.33 2.83
C ILE A 61 -6.08 -1.88 3.84
N VAL A 62 -6.13 -0.60 4.09
CA VAL A 62 -7.06 -0.05 5.08
C VAL A 62 -7.79 1.14 4.50
N PRO A 63 -9.01 1.42 4.97
CA PRO A 63 -9.69 2.62 4.53
C PRO A 63 -8.99 3.85 5.13
N ALA A 64 -9.08 4.94 4.42
CA ALA A 64 -8.40 6.16 4.85
C ALA A 64 -8.76 6.56 6.26
N GLU A 65 -9.99 6.30 6.65
CA GLU A 65 -10.41 6.72 7.97
C GLU A 65 -9.71 5.97 9.09
N GLU A 66 -9.07 4.86 8.78
CA GLU A 66 -8.32 4.13 9.79
C GLU A 66 -6.88 4.60 9.89
N ILE A 67 -6.44 5.45 9.02
CA ILE A 67 -5.10 5.98 9.07
C ILE A 67 -5.19 7.28 9.85
N ASN A 68 -4.50 7.34 10.97
CA ASN A 68 -4.56 8.50 11.80
C ASN A 68 -3.55 9.50 11.36
N PHE A 69 -3.97 10.49 10.61
CA PHE A 69 -3.06 11.51 10.21
C PHE A 69 -3.05 12.67 11.17
N ASN A 70 -3.72 12.58 12.30
CA ASN A 70 -3.80 13.61 13.15
C ASN A 70 -2.69 14.06 13.67
N MET A 71 -2.53 15.08 13.77
CA MET A 71 -1.41 15.53 14.33
C MET A 71 -1.65 16.30 15.44
#